data_2589bf1155ca91e4ce39f392f142b76b
#
_entry.id   2589bf1155ca91e4ce39f392f142b76b
#
_cell.length_a   1.000
_cell.length_b   1.000
_cell.length_c   1.000
_cell.angle_alpha   90.00
_cell.angle_beta   90.00
_cell.angle_gamma   90.00
#
_symmetry.space_group_name_H-M   'P 1'
#
loop_
_entity.id
_entity.type
_entity.pdbx_description
1 polymer ?
#
loop_
_entity_poly.entity_id
_entity_poly.type
_entity_poly.pdbx_seq_one_letter_code
_entity_poly.pdbx_strand_id
1 'polypeptide(L)'
;DLYKLLEKYLAWKQFEKHQDRKDVLVIENLMETAITENAGKIIRRKTQSEESTDAVSNFKLYQLADQYYFQLSRKGDNTHLIKSQEALDIYYLSNQLKIWCELMNRSNILALQYDNMKFDRFIQFLENNLKDYSHYPTVSIYYPILQWLKDPNSDGWYEGFREKLFLHIKEFPENEAKDIVAYIQNYCVKRINQGRNEFLKEWFEIAQFMLPLNLLNDNKYISEWTYKNIITVGVRLHAFEWTENFIHGYYNKLAPEQRDNAYQYN
;
A
#
# COMPACT_ATOMS: atom_id res chain seq x y z
N ASP A 1 10.91 10.47 -34.67
CA ASP A 1 10.83 9.08 -34.19
C ASP A 1 9.58 8.91 -33.32
N LEU A 2 8.60 8.12 -33.82
CA LEU A 2 7.30 7.92 -33.19
C LEU A 2 7.42 7.31 -31.78
N TYR A 3 8.38 6.40 -31.56
CA TYR A 3 8.62 5.77 -30.26
C TYR A 3 9.05 6.79 -29.20
N LYS A 4 9.95 7.73 -29.53
CA LYS A 4 10.35 8.80 -28.62
C LYS A 4 9.22 9.76 -28.27
N LEU A 5 8.31 10.01 -29.22
CA LEU A 5 7.12 10.82 -28.95
C LEU A 5 6.14 10.06 -28.03
N LEU A 6 5.95 8.76 -28.25
CA LEU A 6 5.13 7.92 -27.39
C LEU A 6 5.70 7.86 -25.97
N GLU A 7 7.01 7.65 -25.82
CA GLU A 7 7.68 7.66 -24.50
C GLU A 7 7.46 8.98 -23.75
N LYS A 8 7.65 10.11 -24.43
CA LYS A 8 7.39 11.44 -23.85
C LYS A 8 5.93 11.62 -23.45
N TYR A 9 5.01 11.18 -24.29
CA TYR A 9 3.57 11.26 -24.00
C TYR A 9 3.20 10.39 -22.80
N LEU A 10 3.71 9.16 -22.71
CA LEU A 10 3.46 8.27 -21.59
C LEU A 10 4.06 8.82 -20.28
N ALA A 11 5.27 9.37 -20.33
CA ALA A 11 5.90 10.04 -19.18
C ALA A 11 5.08 11.25 -18.73
N TRP A 12 4.63 12.09 -19.66
CA TRP A 12 3.76 13.23 -19.36
C TRP A 12 2.41 12.78 -18.77
N LYS A 13 1.77 11.77 -19.36
CA LYS A 13 0.52 11.20 -18.85
C LYS A 13 0.66 10.62 -17.44
N GLN A 14 1.79 9.99 -17.13
CA GLN A 14 2.09 9.50 -15.81
C GLN A 14 2.32 10.65 -14.82
N PHE A 15 3.04 11.68 -15.21
CA PHE A 15 3.26 12.89 -14.42
C PHE A 15 1.94 13.60 -14.07
N GLU A 16 1.02 13.71 -15.04
CA GLU A 16 -0.30 14.33 -14.82
C GLU A 16 -1.18 13.59 -13.77
N LYS A 17 -0.92 12.32 -13.52
CA LYS A 17 -1.64 11.55 -12.49
C LYS A 17 -1.17 11.84 -11.05
N HIS A 18 0.02 12.44 -10.88
CA HIS A 18 0.64 12.66 -9.57
C HIS A 18 0.65 14.16 -9.23
N GLN A 19 -0.50 14.68 -8.78
CA GLN A 19 -0.66 16.11 -8.50
C GLN A 19 0.34 16.63 -7.47
N ASP A 20 0.65 15.86 -6.42
CA ASP A 20 1.59 16.30 -5.38
C ASP A 20 3.01 16.47 -5.93
N ARG A 21 3.48 15.55 -6.78
CA ARG A 21 4.79 15.68 -7.45
C ARG A 21 4.84 16.87 -8.40
N LYS A 22 3.76 17.13 -9.09
CA LYS A 22 3.58 18.28 -9.97
C LYS A 22 3.68 19.59 -9.19
N ASP A 23 2.96 19.70 -8.09
CA ASP A 23 2.96 20.88 -7.24
C ASP A 23 4.37 21.15 -6.66
N VAL A 24 5.09 20.12 -6.22
CA VAL A 24 6.48 20.23 -5.76
C VAL A 24 7.39 20.79 -6.84
N LEU A 25 7.35 20.23 -8.06
CA LEU A 25 8.17 20.71 -9.19
C LEU A 25 7.81 22.14 -9.62
N VAL A 26 6.54 22.50 -9.55
CA VAL A 26 6.09 23.88 -9.82
C VAL A 26 6.66 24.84 -8.77
N ILE A 27 6.60 24.48 -7.49
CA ILE A 27 7.17 25.28 -6.40
C ILE A 27 8.67 25.45 -6.59
N GLU A 28 9.41 24.37 -6.84
CA GLU A 28 10.87 24.42 -7.09
C GLU A 28 11.20 25.40 -8.23
N ASN A 29 10.55 25.26 -9.36
CA ASN A 29 10.77 26.13 -10.51
C ASN A 29 10.42 27.61 -10.23
N LEU A 30 9.31 27.88 -9.52
CA LEU A 30 8.93 29.23 -9.15
C LEU A 30 9.92 29.86 -8.15
N MET A 31 10.52 29.06 -7.26
CA MET A 31 11.56 29.53 -6.34
C MET A 31 12.88 29.83 -7.09
N GLU A 32 13.28 28.97 -8.03
CA GLU A 32 14.47 29.16 -8.87
C GLU A 32 14.35 30.39 -9.78
N THR A 33 13.15 30.64 -10.30
CA THR A 33 12.88 31.80 -11.20
C THR A 33 12.55 33.09 -10.46
N ALA A 34 12.71 33.13 -9.14
CA ALA A 34 12.39 34.26 -8.26
C ALA A 34 10.92 34.74 -8.28
N ILE A 35 9.99 33.89 -8.75
CA ILE A 35 8.53 34.14 -8.68
C ILE A 35 8.00 33.61 -7.34
N THR A 36 8.61 34.07 -6.24
CA THR A 36 8.44 33.52 -4.89
C THR A 36 7.05 33.72 -4.32
N GLU A 37 6.31 34.78 -4.71
CA GLU A 37 4.95 35.02 -4.21
C GLU A 37 3.98 33.88 -4.62
N ASN A 38 4.07 33.43 -5.85
CA ASN A 38 3.24 32.31 -6.35
C ASN A 38 3.64 30.99 -5.70
N ALA A 39 4.93 30.74 -5.53
CA ALA A 39 5.41 29.60 -4.74
C ALA A 39 4.79 29.60 -3.33
N GLY A 40 4.83 30.73 -2.63
CA GLY A 40 4.25 30.89 -1.29
C GLY A 40 2.74 30.64 -1.23
N LYS A 41 1.99 30.98 -2.27
CA LYS A 41 0.54 30.66 -2.35
C LYS A 41 0.30 29.15 -2.41
N ILE A 42 1.07 28.43 -3.23
CA ILE A 42 0.95 26.97 -3.37
C ILE A 42 1.40 26.28 -2.08
N ILE A 43 2.56 26.66 -1.53
CA ILE A 43 3.08 26.13 -0.26
C ILE A 43 2.03 26.28 0.85
N ARG A 44 1.47 27.48 1.03
CA ARG A 44 0.49 27.76 2.07
C ARG A 44 -0.75 26.89 1.94
N ARG A 45 -1.29 26.77 0.73
CA ARG A 45 -2.45 25.92 0.44
C ARG A 45 -2.15 24.45 0.79
N LYS A 46 -1.00 23.93 0.37
CA LYS A 46 -0.64 22.52 0.56
C LYS A 46 -0.28 22.17 1.99
N THR A 47 0.42 23.02 2.71
CA THR A 47 0.79 22.77 4.12
C THR A 47 -0.39 22.92 5.08
N GLN A 48 -1.49 23.57 4.67
CA GLN A 48 -2.72 23.69 5.46
C GLN A 48 -3.74 22.59 5.19
N SER A 49 -3.69 21.92 4.03
CA SER A 49 -4.70 20.92 3.65
C SER A 49 -4.50 19.57 4.32
N GLU A 50 -3.34 19.30 4.93
CA GLU A 50 -2.94 17.99 5.49
C GLU A 50 -3.16 16.79 4.53
N GLU A 51 -3.60 17.08 3.30
CA GLU A 51 -3.89 16.10 2.26
C GLU A 51 -2.63 15.79 1.48
N SER A 52 -1.81 14.88 1.95
CA SER A 52 -0.83 14.31 1.07
C SER A 52 -0.70 12.83 1.24
N THR A 53 -0.73 12.16 0.14
CA THR A 53 -0.68 10.72 -0.01
C THR A 53 0.72 10.19 -0.33
N ASP A 54 1.66 11.07 -0.72
CA ASP A 54 3.01 10.66 -1.14
C ASP A 54 4.08 11.22 -0.18
N ALA A 55 4.72 10.32 0.59
CA ALA A 55 5.72 10.68 1.59
C ALA A 55 6.94 11.43 0.99
N VAL A 56 7.32 11.14 -0.25
CA VAL A 56 8.42 11.84 -0.93
C VAL A 56 8.04 13.28 -1.23
N SER A 57 6.84 13.48 -1.78
CA SER A 57 6.33 14.82 -2.10
C SER A 57 6.13 15.66 -0.84
N ASN A 58 5.71 15.05 0.26
CA ASN A 58 5.61 15.72 1.56
C ASN A 58 6.95 16.18 2.10
N PHE A 59 7.94 15.30 2.10
CA PHE A 59 9.28 15.66 2.52
C PHE A 59 9.79 16.86 1.71
N LYS A 60 9.67 16.81 0.38
CA LYS A 60 10.08 17.91 -0.49
C LYS A 60 9.28 19.19 -0.27
N LEU A 61 7.97 19.07 -0.10
CA LEU A 61 7.11 20.23 0.19
C LEU A 61 7.53 20.96 1.46
N TYR A 62 7.79 20.23 2.55
CA TYR A 62 8.21 20.86 3.81
C TYR A 62 9.62 21.44 3.75
N GLN A 63 10.54 20.82 2.99
CA GLN A 63 11.85 21.44 2.73
C GLN A 63 11.72 22.77 1.98
N LEU A 64 10.89 22.82 0.94
CA LEU A 64 10.64 24.05 0.18
C LEU A 64 9.91 25.11 1.03
N ALA A 65 9.00 24.67 1.87
CA ALA A 65 8.32 25.56 2.82
C ALA A 65 9.31 26.17 3.83
N ASP A 66 10.22 25.36 4.40
CA ASP A 66 11.27 25.85 5.30
C ASP A 66 12.15 26.89 4.59
N GLN A 67 12.65 26.60 3.39
CA GLN A 67 13.45 27.54 2.59
C GLN A 67 12.71 28.84 2.32
N TYR A 68 11.44 28.77 1.92
CA TYR A 68 10.61 29.94 1.62
C TYR A 68 10.41 30.80 2.84
N TYR A 69 9.98 30.25 3.98
CA TYR A 69 9.71 31.00 5.19
C TYR A 69 10.98 31.50 5.88
N PHE A 70 12.07 30.74 5.83
CA PHE A 70 13.36 31.17 6.34
C PHE A 70 13.88 32.44 5.61
N GLN A 71 13.73 32.51 4.29
CA GLN A 71 14.10 33.68 3.49
C GLN A 71 13.26 34.92 3.87
N LEU A 72 11.97 34.73 4.19
CA LEU A 72 11.05 35.84 4.48
C LEU A 72 11.17 36.37 5.91
N SER A 73 11.32 35.47 6.89
CA SER A 73 11.10 35.88 8.29
C SER A 73 12.36 36.11 9.09
N ARG A 74 13.51 35.54 8.72
CA ARG A 74 14.79 35.54 9.48
C ARG A 74 14.61 35.30 11.01
N LYS A 75 13.42 34.91 11.47
CA LYS A 75 13.08 34.59 12.85
C LYS A 75 12.88 33.08 12.90
N GLY A 76 13.59 32.40 13.76
CA GLY A 76 13.71 30.96 13.87
C GLY A 76 12.39 30.23 14.15
N ASP A 77 11.52 30.16 13.16
CA ASP A 77 10.39 29.22 13.12
C ASP A 77 10.86 27.95 12.45
N ASN A 78 11.05 26.91 13.25
CA ASN A 78 11.51 25.60 12.78
C ASN A 78 10.36 24.64 12.43
N THR A 79 9.13 25.11 12.38
CA THR A 79 7.94 24.27 12.18
C THR A 79 8.03 23.43 10.91
N HIS A 80 8.42 24.04 9.79
CA HIS A 80 8.52 23.34 8.52
C HIS A 80 9.73 22.40 8.45
N LEU A 81 10.81 22.72 9.13
CA LEU A 81 11.99 21.85 9.23
C LEU A 81 11.66 20.60 10.06
N ILE A 82 10.96 20.76 11.18
CA ILE A 82 10.49 19.63 11.99
C ILE A 82 9.56 18.74 11.18
N LYS A 83 8.58 19.33 10.48
CA LYS A 83 7.67 18.55 9.59
C LYS A 83 8.40 17.86 8.45
N SER A 84 9.45 18.46 7.92
CA SER A 84 10.28 17.82 6.89
C SER A 84 11.02 16.60 7.44
N GLN A 85 11.50 16.66 8.68
CA GLN A 85 12.10 15.52 9.36
C GLN A 85 11.09 14.40 9.59
N GLU A 86 9.90 14.71 10.12
CA GLU A 86 8.82 13.75 10.32
C GLU A 86 8.44 13.05 8.99
N ALA A 87 8.29 13.81 7.91
CA ALA A 87 7.99 13.26 6.59
C ALA A 87 9.12 12.38 6.05
N LEU A 88 10.39 12.68 6.35
CA LEU A 88 11.53 11.86 6.00
C LEU A 88 11.52 10.52 6.77
N ASP A 89 11.23 10.58 8.06
CA ASP A 89 11.13 9.39 8.90
C ASP A 89 10.04 8.45 8.40
N ILE A 90 8.86 8.97 8.06
CA ILE A 90 7.77 8.18 7.47
C ILE A 90 8.14 7.61 6.12
N TYR A 91 8.80 8.39 5.26
CA TYR A 91 9.31 7.89 3.99
C TYR A 91 10.28 6.72 4.18
N TYR A 92 11.24 6.88 5.09
CA TYR A 92 12.21 5.84 5.43
C TYR A 92 11.52 4.58 5.96
N LEU A 93 10.68 4.72 6.98
CA LEU A 93 9.98 3.59 7.61
C LEU A 93 9.07 2.85 6.63
N SER A 94 8.31 3.59 5.83
CA SER A 94 7.40 3.02 4.83
C SER A 94 8.14 2.16 3.81
N ASN A 95 9.26 2.67 3.28
CA ASN A 95 10.03 1.91 2.29
C ASN A 95 10.78 0.74 2.91
N GLN A 96 11.35 0.90 4.11
CA GLN A 96 12.00 -0.19 4.83
C GLN A 96 11.02 -1.33 5.13
N LEU A 97 9.82 -1.03 5.62
CA LEU A 97 8.78 -2.03 5.89
C LEU A 97 8.41 -2.83 4.63
N LYS A 98 8.17 -2.13 3.51
CA LYS A 98 7.85 -2.78 2.22
C LYS A 98 8.98 -3.70 1.76
N ILE A 99 10.22 -3.20 1.79
CA ILE A 99 11.41 -3.97 1.39
C ILE A 99 11.58 -5.20 2.28
N TRP A 100 11.45 -5.07 3.60
CA TRP A 100 11.60 -6.20 4.51
C TRP A 100 10.47 -7.23 4.40
N CYS A 101 9.23 -6.79 4.17
CA CYS A 101 8.13 -7.72 3.86
C CYS A 101 8.44 -8.53 2.60
N GLU A 102 8.90 -7.88 1.54
CA GLU A 102 9.23 -8.56 0.30
C GLU A 102 10.45 -9.51 0.46
N LEU A 103 11.51 -9.07 1.14
CA LEU A 103 12.68 -9.92 1.41
C LEU A 103 12.31 -11.15 2.23
N MET A 104 11.49 -10.99 3.28
CA MET A 104 11.03 -12.11 4.10
C MET A 104 10.10 -13.05 3.33
N ASN A 105 9.19 -12.51 2.54
CA ASN A 105 8.32 -13.32 1.70
C ASN A 105 9.13 -14.17 0.71
N ARG A 106 10.10 -13.56 0.03
CA ARG A 106 11.00 -14.30 -0.87
C ARG A 106 11.87 -15.30 -0.14
N SER A 107 12.39 -14.96 1.04
CA SER A 107 13.16 -15.88 1.87
C SER A 107 12.34 -17.12 2.26
N ASN A 108 11.07 -16.92 2.65
CA ASN A 108 10.17 -18.01 2.99
C ASN A 108 9.83 -18.93 1.81
N ILE A 109 9.78 -18.38 0.58
CA ILE A 109 9.44 -19.13 -0.64
C ILE A 109 10.69 -19.78 -1.26
N LEU A 110 11.80 -19.06 -1.32
CA LEU A 110 12.99 -19.42 -2.09
C LEU A 110 14.18 -19.86 -1.23
N ALA A 111 14.01 -19.92 0.09
CA ALA A 111 15.08 -20.20 1.07
C ALA A 111 16.29 -19.25 0.94
N LEU A 112 16.06 -18.00 0.56
CA LEU A 112 17.10 -16.99 0.43
C LEU A 112 17.53 -16.48 1.80
N GLN A 113 18.84 -16.14 1.92
CA GLN A 113 19.36 -15.51 3.14
C GLN A 113 19.37 -14.00 2.98
N TYR A 114 19.14 -13.28 4.09
CA TYR A 114 19.25 -11.83 4.18
C TYR A 114 20.10 -11.42 5.39
N ASP A 115 20.54 -10.16 5.40
CA ASP A 115 21.36 -9.62 6.48
C ASP A 115 20.50 -9.37 7.74
N ASN A 116 20.53 -10.33 8.67
CA ASN A 116 19.80 -10.26 9.93
C ASN A 116 20.21 -9.04 10.79
N MET A 117 21.48 -8.62 10.74
CA MET A 117 21.94 -7.49 11.55
C MET A 117 21.29 -6.17 11.11
N LYS A 118 21.11 -5.96 9.81
CA LYS A 118 20.39 -4.77 9.29
C LYS A 118 18.92 -4.82 9.65
N PHE A 119 18.32 -5.99 9.54
CA PHE A 119 16.92 -6.20 9.92
C PHE A 119 16.71 -5.91 11.42
N ASP A 120 17.54 -6.47 12.29
CA ASP A 120 17.40 -6.31 13.74
C ASP A 120 17.52 -4.83 14.16
N ARG A 121 18.45 -4.08 13.56
CA ARG A 121 18.56 -2.62 13.80
C ARG A 121 17.32 -1.86 13.38
N PHE A 122 16.76 -2.19 12.22
CA PHE A 122 15.55 -1.57 11.72
C PHE A 122 14.34 -1.86 12.63
N ILE A 123 14.14 -3.12 13.00
CA ILE A 123 13.05 -3.54 13.89
C ILE A 123 13.17 -2.89 15.25
N GLN A 124 14.35 -2.88 15.83
CA GLN A 124 14.59 -2.23 17.14
C GLN A 124 14.26 -0.73 17.09
N PHE A 125 14.67 -0.04 16.02
CA PHE A 125 14.31 1.36 15.84
C PHE A 125 12.80 1.54 15.74
N LEU A 126 12.12 0.75 14.90
CA LEU A 126 10.68 0.84 14.71
C LEU A 126 9.90 0.54 16.01
N GLU A 127 10.25 -0.53 16.72
CA GLU A 127 9.58 -0.95 17.95
C GLU A 127 9.71 0.09 19.06
N ASN A 128 10.89 0.72 19.20
CA ASN A 128 11.11 1.78 20.16
C ASN A 128 10.30 3.06 19.88
N ASN A 129 9.93 3.28 18.63
CA ASN A 129 9.20 4.48 18.18
C ASN A 129 7.79 4.15 17.65
N LEU A 130 7.29 2.93 17.87
CA LEU A 130 6.04 2.46 17.27
C LEU A 130 4.83 3.33 17.65
N LYS A 131 4.81 3.88 18.87
CA LYS A 131 3.72 4.77 19.36
C LYS A 131 3.58 6.01 18.49
N ASP A 132 4.69 6.55 18.02
CA ASP A 132 4.73 7.78 17.25
C ASP A 132 4.34 7.54 15.78
N TYR A 133 4.56 6.32 15.27
CA TYR A 133 4.38 6.00 13.84
C TYR A 133 3.21 5.04 13.55
N SER A 134 2.63 4.39 14.56
CA SER A 134 1.57 3.36 14.36
C SER A 134 0.27 3.91 13.77
N HIS A 135 0.05 5.22 13.81
CA HIS A 135 -1.12 5.86 13.22
C HIS A 135 -1.00 6.06 11.70
N TYR A 136 0.21 5.95 11.13
CA TYR A 136 0.39 6.04 9.69
C TYR A 136 -0.07 4.75 8.98
N PRO A 137 -0.87 4.87 7.91
CA PRO A 137 -1.44 3.71 7.21
C PRO A 137 -0.41 2.65 6.82
N THR A 138 0.74 3.07 6.26
CA THR A 138 1.80 2.14 5.86
C THR A 138 2.34 1.36 7.05
N VAL A 139 2.61 2.01 8.18
CA VAL A 139 3.13 1.34 9.38
C VAL A 139 2.07 0.42 9.97
N SER A 140 0.81 0.89 10.08
CA SER A 140 -0.31 0.12 10.64
C SER A 140 -0.62 -1.15 9.86
N ILE A 141 -0.32 -1.19 8.56
CA ILE A 141 -0.58 -2.32 7.66
C ILE A 141 0.67 -3.21 7.51
N TYR A 142 1.83 -2.65 7.20
CA TYR A 142 3.01 -3.46 6.90
C TYR A 142 3.72 -4.01 8.13
N TYR A 143 3.63 -3.35 9.29
CA TYR A 143 4.27 -3.88 10.49
C TYR A 143 3.66 -5.21 10.96
N PRO A 144 2.34 -5.39 11.07
CA PRO A 144 1.74 -6.70 11.31
C PRO A 144 2.11 -7.73 10.24
N ILE A 145 2.09 -7.36 8.94
CA ILE A 145 2.52 -8.25 7.84
C ILE A 145 3.94 -8.74 8.08
N LEU A 146 4.86 -7.85 8.40
CA LEU A 146 6.25 -8.20 8.69
C LEU A 146 6.37 -9.18 9.88
N GLN A 147 5.58 -8.98 10.93
CA GLN A 147 5.61 -9.85 12.12
C GLN A 147 5.12 -11.26 11.79
N TRP A 148 4.02 -11.42 11.06
CA TRP A 148 3.58 -12.77 10.69
C TRP A 148 4.44 -13.43 9.60
N LEU A 149 5.13 -12.66 8.76
CA LEU A 149 6.14 -13.22 7.85
C LEU A 149 7.36 -13.73 8.62
N LYS A 150 7.73 -13.05 9.71
CA LYS A 150 8.81 -13.44 10.63
C LYS A 150 8.43 -14.68 11.45
N ASP A 151 7.23 -14.69 12.03
CA ASP A 151 6.67 -15.82 12.77
C ASP A 151 5.25 -16.17 12.28
N PRO A 152 5.17 -17.07 11.30
CA PRO A 152 3.89 -17.46 10.71
C PRO A 152 2.93 -18.19 11.65
N ASN A 153 3.38 -18.58 12.84
CA ASN A 153 2.55 -19.24 13.84
C ASN A 153 2.00 -18.28 14.91
N SER A 154 2.47 -17.05 14.93
CA SER A 154 1.97 -16.01 15.83
C SER A 154 0.63 -15.45 15.35
N ASP A 155 -0.37 -15.47 16.21
CA ASP A 155 -1.73 -14.94 15.91
C ASP A 155 -1.94 -13.51 16.42
N GLY A 156 -1.12 -13.06 17.36
CA GLY A 156 -1.32 -11.79 18.06
C GLY A 156 -1.29 -10.55 17.17
N TRP A 157 -0.67 -10.65 15.98
CA TRP A 157 -0.56 -9.54 15.02
C TRP A 157 -1.75 -9.39 14.09
N TYR A 158 -2.62 -10.40 14.03
CA TYR A 158 -3.80 -10.39 13.18
C TYR A 158 -5.00 -9.73 13.85
N GLU A 159 -5.03 -9.68 15.17
CA GLU A 159 -6.14 -9.06 15.92
C GLU A 159 -6.25 -7.56 15.60
N GLY A 160 -7.45 -7.12 15.22
CA GLY A 160 -7.71 -5.72 14.80
C GLY A 160 -7.07 -5.30 13.46
N PHE A 161 -6.36 -6.22 12.78
CA PHE A 161 -5.74 -5.91 11.50
C PHE A 161 -6.76 -5.68 10.38
N ARG A 162 -7.80 -6.51 10.33
CA ARG A 162 -8.85 -6.42 9.30
C ARG A 162 -9.52 -5.04 9.29
N GLU A 163 -9.83 -4.49 10.46
CA GLU A 163 -10.44 -3.16 10.60
C GLU A 163 -9.51 -2.07 10.04
N LYS A 164 -8.23 -2.15 10.35
CA LYS A 164 -7.21 -1.23 9.81
C LYS A 164 -7.08 -1.38 8.30
N LEU A 165 -7.10 -2.63 7.80
CA LEU A 165 -7.06 -2.89 6.38
C LEU A 165 -8.23 -2.24 5.65
N PHE A 166 -9.46 -2.46 6.11
CA PHE A 166 -10.66 -1.89 5.49
C PHE A 166 -10.68 -0.37 5.55
N LEU A 167 -10.11 0.22 6.60
CA LEU A 167 -9.99 1.66 6.74
C LEU A 167 -9.01 2.26 5.73
N HIS A 168 -7.83 1.65 5.58
CA HIS A 168 -6.70 2.28 4.90
C HIS A 168 -6.39 1.74 3.49
N ILE A 169 -6.94 0.59 3.07
CA ILE A 169 -6.52 -0.05 1.80
C ILE A 169 -6.69 0.85 0.58
N LYS A 170 -7.68 1.75 0.60
CA LYS A 170 -7.95 2.69 -0.50
C LYS A 170 -6.97 3.86 -0.57
N GLU A 171 -6.16 4.07 0.47
CA GLU A 171 -5.12 5.09 0.50
C GLU A 171 -3.85 4.64 -0.23
N PHE A 172 -3.72 3.33 -0.48
CA PHE A 172 -2.58 2.77 -1.20
C PHE A 172 -2.79 2.81 -2.71
N PRO A 173 -1.71 2.98 -3.51
CA PRO A 173 -1.76 2.75 -4.94
C PRO A 173 -2.29 1.36 -5.27
N GLU A 174 -3.05 1.21 -6.37
CA GLU A 174 -3.73 -0.04 -6.72
C GLU A 174 -2.80 -1.27 -6.72
N ASN A 175 -1.61 -1.16 -7.31
CA ASN A 175 -0.65 -2.26 -7.33
C ASN A 175 -0.18 -2.63 -5.92
N GLU A 176 0.11 -1.65 -5.08
CA GLU A 176 0.51 -1.87 -3.69
C GLU A 176 -0.62 -2.49 -2.86
N ALA A 177 -1.85 -2.03 -3.06
CA ALA A 177 -3.03 -2.62 -2.41
C ALA A 177 -3.21 -4.10 -2.80
N LYS A 178 -2.96 -4.47 -4.06
CA LYS A 178 -2.97 -5.86 -4.51
C LYS A 178 -1.88 -6.71 -3.84
N ASP A 179 -0.68 -6.16 -3.69
CA ASP A 179 0.42 -6.87 -2.98
C ASP A 179 0.06 -7.11 -1.51
N ILE A 180 -0.53 -6.11 -0.83
CA ILE A 180 -1.02 -6.23 0.54
C ILE A 180 -2.06 -7.35 0.63
N VAL A 181 -3.03 -7.36 -0.26
CA VAL A 181 -4.08 -8.40 -0.31
C VAL A 181 -3.48 -9.79 -0.54
N ALA A 182 -2.45 -9.90 -1.39
CA ALA A 182 -1.75 -11.18 -1.62
C ALA A 182 -1.04 -11.69 -0.35
N TYR A 183 -0.39 -10.83 0.43
CA TYR A 183 0.20 -11.24 1.72
C TYR A 183 -0.87 -11.79 2.68
N ILE A 184 -2.00 -11.12 2.78
CA ILE A 184 -3.11 -11.52 3.67
C ILE A 184 -3.73 -12.83 3.21
N GLN A 185 -3.98 -12.97 1.92
CA GLN A 185 -4.50 -14.21 1.34
C GLN A 185 -3.58 -15.39 1.65
N ASN A 186 -2.29 -15.23 1.42
CA ASN A 186 -1.30 -16.27 1.70
C ASN A 186 -1.26 -16.64 3.19
N TYR A 187 -1.36 -15.66 4.07
CA TYR A 187 -1.45 -15.90 5.51
C TYR A 187 -2.71 -16.68 5.87
N CYS A 188 -3.89 -16.24 5.46
CA CYS A 188 -5.15 -16.93 5.75
C CYS A 188 -5.15 -18.36 5.20
N VAL A 189 -4.71 -18.57 3.95
CA VAL A 189 -4.61 -19.91 3.35
C VAL A 189 -3.67 -20.81 4.14
N LYS A 190 -2.51 -20.31 4.57
CA LYS A 190 -1.57 -21.05 5.41
C LYS A 190 -2.21 -21.47 6.73
N ARG A 191 -2.93 -20.57 7.39
CA ARG A 191 -3.62 -20.86 8.67
C ARG A 191 -4.75 -21.88 8.48
N ILE A 192 -5.54 -21.78 7.40
CA ILE A 192 -6.57 -22.75 7.04
C ILE A 192 -5.96 -24.13 6.85
N ASN A 193 -4.83 -24.24 6.13
CA ASN A 193 -4.13 -25.50 5.89
C ASN A 193 -3.53 -26.10 7.18
N GLN A 194 -3.31 -25.29 8.22
CA GLN A 194 -2.93 -25.73 9.56
C GLN A 194 -4.14 -26.15 10.44
N GLY A 195 -5.34 -26.18 9.88
CA GLY A 195 -6.58 -26.54 10.58
C GLY A 195 -7.28 -25.40 11.34
N ARG A 196 -6.80 -24.17 11.20
CA ARG A 196 -7.39 -22.98 11.83
C ARG A 196 -8.59 -22.49 10.99
N ASN A 197 -9.73 -23.14 11.17
CA ASN A 197 -10.94 -22.92 10.36
C ASN A 197 -11.56 -21.52 10.53
N GLU A 198 -11.27 -20.80 11.61
CA GLU A 198 -11.69 -19.41 11.81
C GLU A 198 -11.20 -18.49 10.69
N PHE A 199 -10.03 -18.78 10.10
CA PHE A 199 -9.49 -18.02 8.96
C PHE A 199 -10.25 -18.19 7.66
N LEU A 200 -11.16 -19.17 7.56
CA LEU A 200 -12.10 -19.25 6.43
C LEU A 200 -13.03 -18.03 6.41
N LYS A 201 -13.59 -17.68 7.57
CA LYS A 201 -14.48 -16.52 7.69
C LYS A 201 -13.70 -15.22 7.46
N GLU A 202 -12.52 -15.11 8.05
CA GLU A 202 -11.65 -13.94 7.87
C GLU A 202 -11.32 -13.69 6.40
N TRP A 203 -10.85 -14.71 5.70
CA TRP A 203 -10.56 -14.59 4.26
C TRP A 203 -11.81 -14.27 3.44
N PHE A 204 -12.94 -14.88 3.77
CA PHE A 204 -14.19 -14.66 3.06
C PHE A 204 -14.66 -13.20 3.16
N GLU A 205 -14.65 -12.62 4.36
CA GLU A 205 -15.01 -11.23 4.59
C GLU A 205 -14.04 -10.25 3.89
N ILE A 206 -12.74 -10.57 3.90
CA ILE A 206 -11.74 -9.78 3.17
C ILE A 206 -12.01 -9.86 1.66
N ALA A 207 -12.25 -11.06 1.11
CA ALA A 207 -12.55 -11.23 -0.30
C ALA A 207 -13.80 -10.46 -0.72
N GLN A 208 -14.86 -10.52 0.07
CA GLN A 208 -16.10 -9.76 -0.18
C GLN A 208 -15.85 -8.25 -0.25
N PHE A 209 -14.99 -7.72 0.62
CA PHE A 209 -14.64 -6.30 0.62
C PHE A 209 -13.74 -5.91 -0.55
N MET A 210 -12.80 -6.78 -0.96
CA MET A 210 -11.81 -6.49 -1.99
C MET A 210 -12.34 -6.65 -3.43
N LEU A 211 -13.34 -7.53 -3.62
CA LEU A 211 -13.93 -7.80 -4.95
C LEU A 211 -14.45 -6.55 -5.67
N PRO A 212 -15.31 -5.70 -5.05
CA PRO A 212 -15.81 -4.49 -5.70
C PRO A 212 -14.70 -3.45 -5.94
N LEU A 213 -13.58 -3.53 -5.25
CA LEU A 213 -12.41 -2.67 -5.45
C LEU A 213 -11.49 -3.18 -6.56
N ASN A 214 -11.78 -4.33 -7.17
CA ASN A 214 -10.95 -5.04 -8.16
C ASN A 214 -9.52 -5.39 -7.67
N LEU A 215 -9.32 -5.47 -6.36
CA LEU A 215 -8.01 -5.76 -5.76
C LEU A 215 -7.62 -7.25 -5.78
N LEU A 216 -8.56 -8.12 -6.17
CA LEU A 216 -8.31 -9.56 -6.39
C LEU A 216 -8.05 -9.89 -7.87
N ASN A 217 -8.01 -8.87 -8.73
CA ASN A 217 -7.78 -9.06 -10.15
C ASN A 217 -6.28 -8.99 -10.47
N ASP A 218 -5.82 -9.94 -11.28
CA ASP A 218 -4.55 -9.83 -12.00
C ASP A 218 -4.83 -9.13 -13.36
N ASN A 219 -4.37 -7.89 -13.48
CA ASN A 219 -4.72 -7.00 -14.59
C ASN A 219 -6.24 -6.80 -14.74
N LYS A 220 -6.85 -7.37 -15.78
CA LYS A 220 -8.29 -7.26 -16.07
C LYS A 220 -9.14 -8.37 -15.47
N TYR A 221 -8.52 -9.49 -15.11
CA TYR A 221 -9.22 -10.72 -14.81
C TYR A 221 -8.92 -11.20 -13.40
N ILE A 222 -9.88 -11.88 -12.80
CA ILE A 222 -9.64 -12.70 -11.59
C ILE A 222 -8.92 -13.98 -12.06
N SER A 223 -7.87 -14.39 -11.35
CA SER A 223 -7.23 -15.66 -11.66
C SER A 223 -8.18 -16.82 -11.38
N GLU A 224 -8.11 -17.88 -12.18
CA GLU A 224 -8.89 -19.11 -11.98
C GLU A 224 -8.70 -19.66 -10.55
N TRP A 225 -7.49 -19.58 -10.04
CA TRP A 225 -7.15 -20.04 -8.69
C TRP A 225 -7.85 -19.20 -7.59
N THR A 226 -7.82 -17.90 -7.69
CA THR A 226 -8.52 -16.99 -6.76
C THR A 226 -10.03 -17.23 -6.81
N TYR A 227 -10.59 -17.36 -8.01
CA TYR A 227 -12.01 -17.62 -8.22
C TYR A 227 -12.45 -18.92 -7.55
N LYS A 228 -11.74 -20.04 -7.80
CA LYS A 228 -12.01 -21.35 -7.17
C LYS A 228 -11.85 -21.30 -5.64
N ASN A 229 -10.85 -20.61 -5.13
CA ASN A 229 -10.65 -20.47 -3.68
C ASN A 229 -11.82 -19.76 -3.02
N ILE A 230 -12.32 -18.68 -3.60
CA ILE A 230 -13.48 -17.93 -3.07
C ILE A 230 -14.71 -18.84 -3.02
N ILE A 231 -15.00 -19.59 -4.07
CA ILE A 231 -16.11 -20.54 -4.12
C ILE A 231 -15.95 -21.62 -3.05
N THR A 232 -14.77 -22.24 -2.98
CA THR A 232 -14.48 -23.29 -1.99
C THR A 232 -14.71 -22.78 -0.56
N VAL A 233 -14.28 -21.58 -0.24
CA VAL A 233 -14.47 -20.97 1.07
C VAL A 233 -15.94 -20.67 1.32
N GLY A 234 -16.66 -20.11 0.34
CA GLY A 234 -18.08 -19.81 0.44
C GLY A 234 -18.92 -21.08 0.68
N VAL A 235 -18.64 -22.18 -0.03
CA VAL A 235 -19.28 -23.49 0.18
C VAL A 235 -18.97 -24.04 1.59
N ARG A 236 -17.72 -24.00 2.03
CA ARG A 236 -17.31 -24.46 3.38
C ARG A 236 -17.95 -23.66 4.51
N LEU A 237 -18.28 -22.40 4.27
CA LEU A 237 -19.00 -21.53 5.23
C LEU A 237 -20.53 -21.62 5.10
N HIS A 238 -21.07 -22.47 4.22
CA HIS A 238 -22.49 -22.57 3.90
C HIS A 238 -23.11 -21.26 3.41
N ALA A 239 -22.31 -20.35 2.82
CA ALA A 239 -22.77 -19.10 2.23
C ALA A 239 -23.25 -19.30 0.79
N PHE A 240 -24.17 -20.26 0.57
CA PHE A 240 -24.54 -20.76 -0.76
C PHE A 240 -25.13 -19.68 -1.66
N GLU A 241 -26.06 -18.89 -1.17
CA GLU A 241 -26.72 -17.82 -1.96
C GLU A 241 -25.67 -16.78 -2.43
N TRP A 242 -24.77 -16.36 -1.53
CA TRP A 242 -23.72 -15.42 -1.90
C TRP A 242 -22.76 -16.04 -2.92
N THR A 243 -22.41 -17.31 -2.74
CA THR A 243 -21.47 -18.04 -3.62
C THR A 243 -22.05 -18.20 -5.01
N GLU A 244 -23.33 -18.52 -5.13
CA GLU A 244 -24.05 -18.61 -6.41
C GLU A 244 -24.05 -17.24 -7.13
N ASN A 245 -24.38 -16.17 -6.40
CA ASN A 245 -24.35 -14.82 -6.92
C ASN A 245 -22.93 -14.42 -7.37
N PHE A 246 -21.88 -14.82 -6.64
CA PHE A 246 -20.50 -14.61 -7.03
C PHE A 246 -20.16 -15.36 -8.32
N ILE A 247 -20.51 -16.64 -8.44
CA ILE A 247 -20.27 -17.45 -9.62
C ILE A 247 -20.84 -16.76 -10.86
N HIS A 248 -22.13 -16.39 -10.83
CA HIS A 248 -22.79 -15.75 -11.97
C HIS A 248 -22.26 -14.33 -12.24
N GLY A 249 -22.05 -13.54 -11.20
CA GLY A 249 -21.63 -12.13 -11.33
C GLY A 249 -20.17 -11.95 -11.79
N TYR A 250 -19.29 -12.89 -11.41
CA TYR A 250 -17.86 -12.79 -11.70
C TYR A 250 -17.35 -13.75 -12.78
N TYR A 251 -18.20 -14.58 -13.36
CA TYR A 251 -17.83 -15.46 -14.49
C TYR A 251 -17.15 -14.70 -15.64
N ASN A 252 -17.70 -13.57 -16.04
CA ASN A 252 -17.14 -12.73 -17.10
C ASN A 252 -15.86 -11.97 -16.69
N LYS A 253 -15.48 -12.00 -15.42
CA LYS A 253 -14.22 -11.47 -14.91
C LYS A 253 -13.09 -12.50 -14.99
N LEU A 254 -13.35 -13.74 -15.37
CA LEU A 254 -12.33 -14.72 -15.73
C LEU A 254 -11.83 -14.48 -17.15
N ALA A 255 -10.57 -14.81 -17.41
CA ALA A 255 -10.03 -14.82 -18.77
C ALA A 255 -10.83 -15.81 -19.64
N PRO A 256 -11.16 -15.46 -20.90
CA PRO A 256 -12.04 -16.29 -21.74
C PRO A 256 -11.63 -17.76 -21.80
N GLU A 257 -10.33 -18.04 -21.88
CA GLU A 257 -9.76 -19.38 -21.94
C GLU A 257 -9.88 -20.19 -20.64
N GLN A 258 -10.18 -19.54 -19.53
CA GLN A 258 -10.30 -20.18 -18.21
C GLN A 258 -11.75 -20.41 -17.78
N ARG A 259 -12.73 -19.82 -18.49
CA ARG A 259 -14.14 -19.81 -18.09
C ARG A 259 -14.74 -21.22 -18.03
N ASP A 260 -14.54 -22.02 -19.07
CA ASP A 260 -15.15 -23.35 -19.14
C ASP A 260 -14.58 -24.28 -18.07
N ASN A 261 -13.26 -24.23 -17.85
CA ASN A 261 -12.61 -25.02 -16.81
C ASN A 261 -13.04 -24.60 -15.40
N ALA A 262 -13.16 -23.30 -15.14
CA ALA A 262 -13.62 -22.81 -13.86
C ALA A 262 -15.10 -23.15 -13.59
N TYR A 263 -15.96 -23.16 -14.59
CA TYR A 263 -17.38 -23.51 -14.47
C TYR A 263 -17.62 -25.00 -14.27
N GLN A 264 -16.86 -25.87 -14.95
CA GLN A 264 -16.99 -27.31 -14.79
C GLN A 264 -16.47 -27.83 -13.44
N TYR A 265 -15.60 -27.08 -12.77
CA TYR A 265 -15.04 -27.46 -11.47
C TYR A 265 -16.02 -27.21 -10.31
N ASN A 266 -17.01 -26.36 -10.48
CA ASN A 266 -17.96 -25.93 -9.46
C ASN A 266 -19.36 -26.43 -9.75
#